data_3743a30137e0a7b59f86955d5f99c8bf
#
_entry.id   3743a30137e0a7b59f86955d5f99c8bf
#
_cell.length_a   1.000
_cell.length_b   1.000
_cell.length_c   1.000
_cell.angle_alpha   90.00
_cell.angle_beta   90.00
_cell.angle_gamma   90.00
#
_symmetry.space_group_name_H-M   'P 1'
#
loop_
_entity.id
_entity.type
_entity.pdbx_description
1 polymer ?
#
loop_
_entity_poly.entity_id
_entity_poly.type
_entity_poly.pdbx_seq_one_letter_code
_entity_poly.pdbx_strand_id
1 'polypeptide(L)'
;MRKINFWDKCGHHNHTDDCFAIHAKRAKTLEYATDGSGSFDVYTHDMFHRVFETGFTDLKIGWLQEPRDINAQWYRAMEYDHNQFFAPGGFNYIITHDQRLLDLDPRFKFILGNGFWIKEPQVYPKNKMISMISS
;
A
#
# COMPACT_ATOMS: atom_id res chain seq x y z
N MET A 1 13.94 -12.78 9.70
CA MET A 1 12.77 -12.21 9.00
C MET A 1 12.65 -10.76 9.43
N ARG A 2 12.36 -9.82 8.50
CA ARG A 2 12.19 -8.40 8.88
C ARG A 2 10.76 -8.20 9.35
N LYS A 3 10.58 -7.56 10.50
CA LYS A 3 9.28 -7.15 11.00
C LYS A 3 8.97 -5.73 10.57
N ILE A 4 7.73 -5.47 10.20
CA ILE A 4 7.21 -4.13 9.91
C ILE A 4 5.97 -3.86 10.76
N ASN A 5 5.84 -2.64 11.27
CA ASN A 5 4.61 -2.20 11.94
C ASN A 5 3.60 -1.82 10.85
N PHE A 6 2.40 -2.35 10.93
CA PHE A 6 1.40 -2.18 9.90
C PHE A 6 0.17 -1.46 10.44
N TRP A 7 -0.20 -0.35 9.79
CA TRP A 7 -1.33 0.51 10.13
C TRP A 7 -2.40 0.41 9.05
N ASP A 8 -3.50 -0.24 9.37
CA ASP A 8 -4.63 -0.42 8.48
C ASP A 8 -5.95 -0.29 9.25
N LYS A 9 -6.92 0.42 8.68
CA LYS A 9 -8.24 0.63 9.27
C LYS A 9 -9.22 -0.48 8.90
N CYS A 10 -8.98 -1.20 7.83
CA CYS A 10 -9.89 -2.20 7.32
C CYS A 10 -10.01 -3.34 8.33
N GLY A 11 -11.20 -3.53 8.92
CA GLY A 11 -11.44 -4.61 9.88
C GLY A 11 -11.25 -6.01 9.30
N HIS A 12 -11.13 -6.13 7.98
CA HIS A 12 -10.75 -7.34 7.28
C HIS A 12 -9.23 -7.61 7.35
N HIS A 13 -8.46 -6.62 7.75
CA HIS A 13 -7.01 -6.63 7.87
C HIS A 13 -6.58 -6.59 9.33
N ASN A 14 -7.42 -7.05 10.21
CA ASN A 14 -7.06 -7.29 11.60
C ASN A 14 -5.97 -8.35 11.65
N HIS A 15 -4.75 -8.01 11.38
CA HIS A 15 -3.50 -8.69 11.71
C HIS A 15 -3.53 -10.20 12.00
N THR A 16 -4.71 -10.77 12.08
CA THR A 16 -5.04 -12.15 12.30
C THR A 16 -5.68 -12.69 11.03
N ASP A 17 -4.91 -13.29 10.18
CA ASP A 17 -5.35 -14.28 9.21
C ASP A 17 -6.16 -13.84 7.97
N ASP A 18 -6.72 -12.64 7.85
CA ASP A 18 -7.57 -12.24 6.73
C ASP A 18 -6.87 -11.34 5.70
N CYS A 19 -7.28 -11.34 4.49
CA CYS A 19 -6.89 -10.61 3.29
C CYS A 19 -5.40 -10.27 3.13
N PHE A 20 -4.84 -9.47 4.00
CA PHE A 20 -3.40 -9.19 4.04
C PHE A 20 -2.61 -10.43 4.41
N ALA A 21 -3.13 -11.27 5.29
CA ALA A 21 -2.52 -12.52 5.67
C ALA A 21 -2.40 -13.51 4.50
N ILE A 22 -3.26 -13.47 3.51
CA ILE A 22 -3.10 -14.28 2.31
C ILE A 22 -1.84 -13.87 1.55
N HIS A 23 -1.57 -12.58 1.45
CA HIS A 23 -0.36 -12.06 0.84
C HIS A 23 0.84 -12.18 1.79
N ALA A 24 0.64 -11.94 3.07
CA ALA A 24 1.65 -12.06 4.12
C ALA A 24 2.12 -13.49 4.32
N LYS A 25 1.25 -14.47 4.33
CA LYS A 25 1.61 -15.91 4.38
C LYS A 25 2.49 -16.34 3.20
N ARG A 26 2.51 -15.56 2.12
CA ARG A 26 3.40 -15.76 0.97
C ARG A 26 4.69 -14.95 1.06
N ALA A 27 4.74 -13.94 1.91
CA ALA A 27 5.94 -13.14 2.13
C ALA A 27 6.93 -13.96 2.99
N LYS A 28 7.85 -14.64 2.36
CA LYS A 28 8.90 -15.42 3.05
C LYS A 28 9.90 -14.57 3.84
N THR A 29 9.83 -13.25 3.69
CA THR A 29 10.86 -12.31 4.18
C THR A 29 10.34 -11.22 5.11
N LEU A 30 9.00 -11.07 5.23
CA LEU A 30 8.35 -10.04 6.04
C LEU A 30 7.40 -10.66 7.06
N GLU A 31 7.39 -10.08 8.24
CA GLU A 31 6.47 -10.38 9.33
C GLU A 31 5.79 -9.07 9.75
N TYR A 32 4.49 -9.12 10.00
CA TYR A 32 3.71 -7.95 10.41
C TYR A 32 3.61 -7.89 11.93
N ALA A 33 3.79 -6.69 12.48
CA ALA A 33 3.68 -6.39 13.89
C ALA A 33 2.68 -5.25 14.10
N THR A 34 2.00 -5.28 15.22
CA THR A 34 1.08 -4.23 15.67
C THR A 34 1.47 -3.65 17.02
N ASP A 35 2.50 -4.23 17.62
CA ASP A 35 3.00 -3.95 18.96
C ASP A 35 4.24 -3.04 18.98
N GLY A 36 4.62 -2.50 17.82
CA GLY A 36 5.81 -1.67 17.67
C GLY A 36 7.12 -2.42 17.52
N SER A 37 7.10 -3.76 17.45
CA SER A 37 8.31 -4.55 17.30
C SER A 37 8.92 -4.55 15.89
N GLY A 38 8.26 -3.85 14.94
CA GLY A 38 8.73 -3.69 13.57
C GLY A 38 9.83 -2.64 13.42
N SER A 39 10.64 -2.77 12.37
CA SER A 39 11.76 -1.89 12.07
C SER A 39 11.34 -0.55 11.45
N PHE A 40 10.14 -0.48 10.88
CA PHE A 40 9.55 0.72 10.30
C PHE A 40 8.03 0.60 10.26
N ASP A 41 7.36 1.73 10.08
CA ASP A 41 5.90 1.83 10.02
C ASP A 41 5.40 1.88 8.58
N VAL A 42 4.38 1.10 8.25
CA VAL A 42 3.68 1.15 6.97
C VAL A 42 2.21 1.50 7.20
N TYR A 43 1.74 2.53 6.52
CA TYR A 43 0.34 2.98 6.58
C TYR A 43 -0.34 2.73 5.25
N THR A 44 -1.48 2.04 5.25
CA THR A 44 -2.35 2.05 4.08
C THR A 44 -3.05 3.40 3.94
N HIS A 45 -3.58 3.68 2.76
CA HIS A 45 -4.23 4.97 2.48
C HIS A 45 -5.34 5.33 3.47
N ASP A 46 -6.03 4.35 4.05
CA ASP A 46 -7.06 4.57 5.07
C ASP A 46 -6.52 5.15 6.38
N MET A 47 -5.23 4.99 6.62
CA MET A 47 -4.56 5.45 7.83
C MET A 47 -3.63 6.65 7.61
N PHE A 48 -3.58 7.23 6.42
CA PHE A 48 -2.71 8.36 6.09
C PHE A 48 -2.94 9.58 6.99
N HIS A 49 -4.19 9.84 7.37
CA HIS A 49 -4.54 10.93 8.27
C HIS A 49 -3.93 10.81 9.68
N ARG A 50 -3.47 9.60 10.05
CA ARG A 50 -2.90 9.32 11.37
C ARG A 50 -1.37 9.39 11.42
N VAL A 51 -0.70 9.60 10.30
CA VAL A 51 0.78 9.51 10.22
C VAL A 51 1.50 10.45 11.18
N PHE A 52 0.96 11.65 11.41
CA PHE A 52 1.56 12.65 12.30
C PHE A 52 1.33 12.37 13.78
N GLU A 53 0.29 11.63 14.12
CA GLU A 53 -0.14 11.38 15.51
C GLU A 53 0.32 10.02 16.03
N THR A 54 0.68 9.11 15.13
CA THR A 54 0.97 7.72 15.45
C THR A 54 2.29 7.27 14.85
N GLY A 55 2.72 6.08 15.22
CA GLY A 55 3.92 5.44 14.72
C GLY A 55 4.85 5.02 15.86
N PHE A 56 5.58 3.97 15.62
CA PHE A 56 6.58 3.43 16.56
C PHE A 56 8.01 3.78 16.16
N THR A 57 8.20 4.23 14.90
CA THR A 57 9.52 4.49 14.34
C THR A 57 9.56 5.81 13.57
N ASP A 58 10.78 6.31 13.33
CA ASP A 58 10.99 7.52 12.50
C ASP A 58 10.87 7.23 11.01
N LEU A 59 10.98 5.97 10.59
CA LEU A 59 10.80 5.57 9.20
C LEU A 59 9.34 5.18 8.93
N LYS A 60 8.61 6.07 8.28
CA LYS A 60 7.19 5.93 7.96
C LYS A 60 6.98 5.86 6.45
N ILE A 61 6.29 4.83 6.00
CA ILE A 61 6.01 4.57 4.59
C ILE A 61 4.50 4.55 4.37
N GLY A 62 4.02 5.40 3.47
CA GLY A 62 2.64 5.36 2.99
C GLY A 62 2.48 4.34 1.87
N TRP A 63 1.34 3.66 1.80
CA TRP A 63 1.03 2.73 0.73
C TRP A 63 -0.34 3.03 0.11
N LEU A 64 -0.32 3.57 -1.12
CA LEU A 64 -1.49 3.74 -1.96
C LEU A 64 -1.80 2.41 -2.68
N GLN A 65 -2.69 1.63 -2.09
CA GLN A 65 -3.04 0.30 -2.59
C GLN A 65 -4.04 0.36 -3.73
N GLU A 66 -5.04 1.24 -3.58
CA GLU A 66 -6.14 1.35 -4.52
C GLU A 66 -5.81 2.31 -5.67
N PRO A 67 -6.32 2.06 -6.86
CA PRO A 67 -6.12 2.94 -7.99
C PRO A 67 -6.83 4.29 -7.81
N ARG A 68 -6.42 5.26 -8.60
CA ARG A 68 -6.92 6.64 -8.58
C ARG A 68 -8.44 6.74 -8.65
N ASP A 69 -9.08 5.90 -9.43
CA ASP A 69 -10.54 5.95 -9.63
C ASP A 69 -11.32 5.52 -8.37
N ILE A 70 -10.71 4.70 -7.53
CA ILE A 70 -11.32 4.26 -6.26
C ILE A 70 -11.01 5.24 -5.13
N ASN A 71 -9.80 5.74 -5.04
CA ASN A 71 -9.33 6.61 -3.96
C ASN A 71 -8.87 7.99 -4.44
N ALA A 72 -9.62 8.61 -5.33
CA ALA A 72 -9.29 9.88 -5.97
C ALA A 72 -8.89 10.99 -5.00
N GLN A 73 -9.45 11.01 -3.79
CA GLN A 73 -9.17 12.04 -2.78
C GLN A 73 -7.70 12.14 -2.40
N TRP A 74 -7.02 11.01 -2.19
CA TRP A 74 -5.61 11.00 -1.80
C TRP A 74 -4.71 11.44 -2.95
N TYR A 75 -5.00 10.99 -4.16
CA TYR A 75 -4.25 11.39 -5.35
C TYR A 75 -4.37 12.89 -5.63
N ARG A 76 -5.59 13.45 -5.55
CA ARG A 76 -5.81 14.89 -5.72
C ARG A 76 -5.12 15.70 -4.63
N ALA A 77 -5.19 15.28 -3.38
CA ALA A 77 -4.53 15.97 -2.28
C ALA A 77 -3.01 16.00 -2.48
N MET A 78 -2.41 14.90 -2.92
CA MET A 78 -0.97 14.82 -3.21
C MET A 78 -0.57 15.64 -4.43
N GLU A 79 -1.36 15.66 -5.48
CA GLU A 79 -1.11 16.51 -6.66
C GLU A 79 -1.24 17.99 -6.31
N TYR A 80 -2.14 18.36 -5.41
CA TYR A 80 -2.32 19.75 -4.96
C TYR A 80 -1.16 20.22 -4.09
N ASP A 81 -0.80 19.47 -3.07
CA ASP A 81 0.33 19.76 -2.19
C ASP A 81 0.90 18.48 -1.54
N HIS A 82 1.80 17.82 -2.22
CA HIS A 82 2.45 16.61 -1.70
C HIS A 82 3.37 16.89 -0.51
N ASN A 83 3.91 18.11 -0.38
CA ASN A 83 4.86 18.44 0.68
C ASN A 83 4.24 18.30 2.08
N GLN A 84 2.94 18.51 2.22
CA GLN A 84 2.25 18.29 3.50
C GLN A 84 2.36 16.85 4.01
N PHE A 85 2.42 15.87 3.11
CA PHE A 85 2.56 14.46 3.51
C PHE A 85 3.98 14.08 3.94
N PHE A 86 4.96 14.86 3.48
CA PHE A 86 6.38 14.68 3.77
C PHE A 86 6.93 15.70 4.78
N ALA A 87 6.06 16.45 5.44
CA ALA A 87 6.43 17.37 6.50
C ALA A 87 7.05 16.61 7.69
N PRO A 88 7.78 17.28 8.59
CA PRO A 88 8.37 16.64 9.77
C PRO A 88 7.34 15.81 10.55
N GLY A 89 7.65 14.56 10.83
CA GLY A 89 6.73 13.59 11.45
C GLY A 89 5.80 12.85 10.48
N GLY A 90 5.74 13.26 9.22
CA GLY A 90 5.00 12.60 8.15
C GLY A 90 5.77 11.44 7.51
N PHE A 91 5.42 11.12 6.27
CA PHE A 91 6.05 10.03 5.53
C PHE A 91 7.48 10.35 5.08
N ASN A 92 8.33 9.36 5.11
CA ASN A 92 9.63 9.41 4.43
C ASN A 92 9.47 9.07 2.94
N TYR A 93 8.60 8.09 2.66
CA TYR A 93 8.29 7.64 1.31
C TYR A 93 6.81 7.28 1.19
N ILE A 94 6.27 7.41 -0.02
CA ILE A 94 4.95 6.88 -0.36
C ILE A 94 5.11 5.93 -1.54
N ILE A 95 4.72 4.68 -1.37
CA ILE A 95 4.74 3.68 -2.43
C ILE A 95 3.43 3.69 -3.20
N THR A 96 3.53 3.71 -4.52
CA THR A 96 2.39 3.83 -5.43
C THR A 96 2.70 3.19 -6.78
N HIS A 97 1.67 2.91 -7.55
CA HIS A 97 1.76 2.50 -8.95
C HIS A 97 1.36 3.61 -9.93
N ASP A 98 0.99 4.79 -9.41
CA ASP A 98 0.54 5.92 -10.23
C ASP A 98 1.71 6.73 -10.79
N GLN A 99 1.85 6.75 -12.12
CA GLN A 99 2.96 7.41 -12.80
C GLN A 99 3.00 8.92 -12.56
N ARG A 100 1.85 9.59 -12.43
CA ARG A 100 1.82 11.04 -12.21
C ARG A 100 2.45 11.43 -10.87
N LEU A 101 2.21 10.63 -9.81
CA LEU A 101 2.85 10.85 -8.53
C LEU A 101 4.35 10.52 -8.57
N LEU A 102 4.72 9.47 -9.28
CA LEU A 102 6.14 9.09 -9.44
C LEU A 102 6.95 10.17 -10.16
N ASP A 103 6.34 10.86 -11.12
CA ASP A 103 6.97 11.96 -11.87
C ASP A 103 7.01 13.27 -11.05
N LEU A 104 6.17 13.39 -10.00
CA LEU A 104 6.01 14.61 -9.22
C LEU A 104 7.15 14.81 -8.20
N ASP A 105 7.55 13.75 -7.48
CA ASP A 105 8.55 13.84 -6.42
C ASP A 105 9.27 12.48 -6.23
N PRO A 106 10.60 12.46 -6.07
CA PRO A 106 11.36 11.23 -5.91
C PRO A 106 11.06 10.45 -4.61
N ARG A 107 10.33 11.03 -3.65
CA ARG A 107 9.86 10.35 -2.44
C ARG A 107 8.67 9.42 -2.71
N PHE A 108 7.99 9.59 -3.86
CA PHE A 108 7.11 8.54 -4.37
C PHE A 108 7.95 7.42 -4.97
N LYS A 109 7.66 6.19 -4.58
CA LYS A 109 8.39 5.00 -5.02
C LYS A 109 7.44 4.03 -5.70
N PHE A 110 7.90 3.48 -6.82
CA PHE A 110 7.12 2.52 -7.56
C PHE A 110 6.98 1.20 -6.80
N ILE A 111 5.75 0.70 -6.78
CA ILE A 111 5.44 -0.67 -6.42
C ILE A 111 4.46 -1.22 -7.45
N LEU A 112 4.62 -2.47 -7.83
CA LEU A 112 3.60 -3.15 -8.60
C LEU A 112 2.31 -3.17 -7.79
N GLY A 113 1.24 -2.63 -8.36
CA GLY A 113 -0.09 -2.79 -7.80
C GLY A 113 -0.40 -4.28 -7.67
N ASN A 114 -1.27 -4.62 -6.79
CA ASN A 114 -1.81 -5.95 -6.46
C ASN A 114 -1.09 -7.18 -7.05
N GLY A 115 -0.70 -8.11 -6.21
CA GLY A 115 -0.16 -9.40 -6.63
C GLY A 115 -1.17 -10.18 -7.50
N PHE A 116 -0.69 -11.16 -8.23
CA PHE A 116 -1.55 -12.05 -9.01
C PHE A 116 -2.49 -12.84 -8.09
N TRP A 117 -3.78 -12.72 -8.31
CA TRP A 117 -4.81 -13.51 -7.62
C TRP A 117 -4.79 -14.96 -8.06
N ILE A 118 -4.24 -15.23 -9.23
CA ILE A 118 -4.12 -16.56 -9.82
C ILE A 118 -2.82 -17.19 -9.32
N LYS A 119 -2.91 -18.33 -8.65
CA LYS A 119 -1.74 -19.03 -8.07
C LYS A 119 -0.74 -19.47 -9.13
N GLU A 120 -1.22 -19.86 -10.30
CA GLU A 120 -0.46 -20.35 -11.42
C GLU A 120 -0.95 -19.65 -12.69
N PRO A 121 -0.44 -18.43 -12.99
CA PRO A 121 -0.87 -17.71 -14.17
C PRO A 121 -0.42 -18.47 -15.43
N GLN A 122 -1.37 -18.75 -16.33
CA GLN A 122 -1.12 -19.41 -17.61
C GLN A 122 -1.63 -18.53 -18.75
N VAL A 123 -0.95 -18.62 -19.88
CA VAL A 123 -1.45 -18.02 -21.11
C VAL A 123 -2.43 -18.99 -21.74
N TYR A 124 -3.72 -18.66 -21.67
CA TYR A 124 -4.77 -19.47 -22.30
C TYR A 124 -4.96 -19.05 -23.76
N PRO A 125 -5.18 -19.99 -24.69
CA PRO A 125 -5.52 -19.66 -26.06
C PRO A 125 -6.87 -18.92 -26.08
N LYS A 126 -6.88 -17.73 -26.68
CA LYS A 126 -8.10 -16.92 -26.82
C LYS A 126 -8.90 -17.43 -28.02
N ASN A 127 -10.07 -17.97 -27.76
CA ASN A 127 -11.02 -18.43 -28.77
C ASN A 127 -12.21 -17.48 -28.97
N LYS A 128 -12.24 -16.34 -28.26
CA LYS A 128 -13.24 -15.29 -28.38
C LYS A 128 -12.57 -13.92 -28.42
N MET A 129 -13.16 -13.01 -29.21
CA MET A 129 -12.62 -11.68 -29.43
C MET A 129 -12.81 -10.75 -28.22
N ILE A 130 -13.81 -11.01 -27.39
CA ILE A 130 -14.17 -10.18 -26.23
C ILE A 130 -14.39 -11.08 -25.02
N SER A 131 -13.75 -10.74 -23.89
CA SER A 131 -14.11 -11.27 -22.58
C SER A 131 -14.43 -10.11 -21.64
N MET A 132 -15.52 -10.20 -20.92
CA MET A 132 -15.92 -9.23 -19.90
C MET A 132 -15.96 -9.94 -18.54
N ILE A 133 -15.32 -9.31 -17.54
CA ILE A 133 -15.46 -9.71 -16.13
C ILE A 133 -16.24 -8.59 -15.48
N SER A 134 -17.43 -8.89 -14.96
CA SER A 134 -18.17 -7.98 -14.10
C SER A 134 -18.24 -8.55 -12.69
N SER A 135 -17.99 -7.71 -11.71
CA SER A 135 -18.22 -7.99 -10.29
C SER A 135 -19.59 -7.48 -9.86
#